data_3a51109de89c8d21de7517ef7c077c18
#
_entry.id   3a51109de89c8d21de7517ef7c077c18
#
_cell.length_a   1.000
_cell.length_b   1.000
_cell.length_c   1.000
_cell.angle_alpha   90.00
_cell.angle_beta   90.00
_cell.angle_gamma   90.00
#
_symmetry.space_group_name_H-M   'P 1'
#
loop_
_entity.id
_entity.type
_entity.pdbx_description
1 polymer ?
#
loop_
_entity_poly.entity_id
_entity_poly.type
_entity_poly.pdbx_seq_one_letter_code
_entity_poly.pdbx_strand_id
1 'polypeptide(L)'
;MDRILFPKKIAMAVLLSCALLLTSCYSGSKLVGGSVKAVSDSIWAYSLRHPDGFTMDVTTMTEPAEGVVVAYAATQGCHSRKQLGRVVHHALRHDGYVGGWLDTSDSLYYFDSSRLFPEDSLAAAIRFGIENGQIAVFVLSEGREVRLER
;
A
#
# COMPACT_ATOMS: atom_id res chain seq x y z
N MET A 1 45.86 46.33 -35.10
CA MET A 1 44.84 45.47 -35.87
C MET A 1 45.22 44.03 -35.68
N ASP A 2 44.89 43.51 -34.52
CA ASP A 2 45.24 42.11 -34.19
C ASP A 2 43.96 41.27 -34.08
N ARG A 3 43.90 40.28 -34.97
CA ARG A 3 42.82 39.29 -35.01
C ARG A 3 43.11 38.23 -33.95
N ILE A 4 42.27 38.17 -32.92
CA ILE A 4 42.30 37.10 -31.94
C ILE A 4 41.66 35.87 -32.57
N LEU A 5 42.46 34.83 -32.83
CA LEU A 5 42.00 33.50 -33.26
C LEU A 5 41.53 32.74 -32.01
N PHE A 6 40.24 32.39 -31.95
CA PHE A 6 39.74 31.47 -30.95
C PHE A 6 39.98 30.01 -31.42
N PRO A 7 40.52 29.12 -30.59
CA PRO A 7 40.75 27.73 -30.96
C PRO A 7 39.44 26.92 -30.93
N LYS A 8 39.16 26.29 -32.07
CA LYS A 8 38.02 25.39 -32.33
C LYS A 8 38.11 24.02 -31.63
N LYS A 9 38.43 23.92 -30.34
CA LYS A 9 38.60 22.63 -29.67
C LYS A 9 37.82 22.47 -28.35
N ILE A 10 36.77 23.23 -28.10
CA ILE A 10 35.96 23.10 -26.87
C ILE A 10 34.50 22.66 -27.13
N ALA A 11 34.15 22.31 -28.36
CA ALA A 11 32.77 22.00 -28.71
C ALA A 11 32.43 20.48 -28.71
N MET A 12 33.33 19.59 -28.22
CA MET A 12 33.09 18.14 -28.31
C MET A 12 33.12 17.40 -26.97
N ALA A 13 33.15 18.11 -25.84
CA ALA A 13 33.16 17.51 -24.52
C ALA A 13 31.83 17.65 -23.72
N VAL A 14 30.82 18.34 -24.26
CA VAL A 14 29.56 18.60 -23.56
C VAL A 14 28.41 17.66 -24.00
N LEU A 15 28.58 16.93 -25.10
CA LEU A 15 27.55 16.04 -25.64
C LEU A 15 27.63 14.55 -25.15
N LEU A 16 28.65 14.22 -24.35
CA LEU A 16 28.79 12.83 -23.82
C LEU A 16 28.36 12.68 -22.35
N SER A 17 27.98 13.78 -21.69
CA SER A 17 27.56 13.76 -20.27
C SER A 17 26.04 13.67 -20.06
N CYS A 18 25.23 13.80 -21.09
CA CYS A 18 23.76 13.72 -20.97
C CYS A 18 23.16 12.34 -21.27
N ALA A 19 23.96 11.40 -21.74
CA ALA A 19 23.45 10.05 -22.11
C ALA A 19 23.56 9.03 -20.98
N LEU A 20 24.12 9.37 -19.81
CA LEU A 20 24.34 8.46 -18.68
C LEU A 20 23.38 8.67 -17.51
N LEU A 21 22.41 9.59 -17.62
CA LEU A 21 21.44 9.87 -16.55
C LEU A 21 20.02 9.32 -16.83
N LEU A 22 19.81 8.56 -17.91
CA LEU A 22 18.48 8.01 -18.24
C LEU A 22 18.36 6.50 -18.02
N THR A 23 19.34 5.84 -17.41
CA THR A 23 19.26 4.40 -17.12
C THR A 23 19.07 4.05 -15.63
N SER A 24 18.74 5.01 -14.77
CA SER A 24 18.59 4.76 -13.34
C SER A 24 17.16 4.83 -12.81
N CYS A 25 16.14 4.83 -13.66
CA CYS A 25 14.75 4.86 -13.21
C CYS A 25 13.93 3.60 -13.55
N TYR A 26 14.60 2.47 -13.85
CA TYR A 26 13.87 1.21 -14.11
C TYR A 26 14.46 0.04 -13.31
N SER A 27 14.66 0.24 -12.03
CA SER A 27 15.09 -0.85 -11.12
C SER A 27 14.16 -1.01 -9.89
N GLY A 28 12.99 -0.38 -9.89
CA GLY A 28 12.04 -0.41 -8.76
C GLY A 28 11.02 -1.56 -8.78
N SER A 29 10.97 -2.39 -9.83
CA SER A 29 9.88 -3.38 -9.96
C SER A 29 10.28 -4.83 -9.71
N LYS A 30 11.46 -5.11 -9.15
CA LYS A 30 11.95 -6.49 -8.96
C LYS A 30 11.97 -6.97 -7.52
N LEU A 31 11.50 -6.19 -6.55
CA LEU A 31 11.35 -6.61 -5.15
C LEU A 31 9.93 -7.02 -4.76
N VAL A 32 8.96 -6.87 -5.65
CA VAL A 32 7.58 -7.39 -5.47
C VAL A 32 7.48 -8.87 -5.88
N GLY A 33 8.60 -9.57 -5.98
CA GLY A 33 8.66 -10.98 -6.35
C GLY A 33 8.70 -11.96 -5.19
N GLY A 34 8.51 -11.54 -3.95
CA GLY A 34 7.88 -12.43 -3.00
C GLY A 34 6.51 -12.70 -3.59
N SER A 35 6.30 -13.85 -4.21
CA SER A 35 5.07 -14.12 -4.95
C SER A 35 3.89 -13.72 -4.08
N VAL A 36 2.82 -13.17 -4.65
CA VAL A 36 1.53 -12.94 -3.95
C VAL A 36 1.22 -14.10 -3.01
N LYS A 37 1.60 -15.31 -3.41
CA LYS A 37 1.47 -16.51 -2.58
C LYS A 37 2.29 -16.43 -1.29
N ALA A 38 3.55 -16.04 -1.33
CA ALA A 38 4.41 -15.99 -0.13
C ALA A 38 3.91 -14.93 0.86
N VAL A 39 3.52 -13.76 0.37
CA VAL A 39 2.92 -12.70 1.20
C VAL A 39 1.59 -13.18 1.80
N SER A 40 0.73 -13.79 0.99
CA SER A 40 -0.55 -14.35 1.47
C SER A 40 -0.35 -15.45 2.52
N ASP A 41 0.65 -16.32 2.34
CA ASP A 41 0.96 -17.38 3.31
C ASP A 41 1.44 -16.78 4.65
N SER A 42 2.23 -15.71 4.60
CA SER A 42 2.72 -15.00 5.79
C SER A 42 1.57 -14.28 6.52
N ILE A 43 0.71 -13.58 5.80
CA ILE A 43 -0.46 -12.90 6.36
C ILE A 43 -1.44 -13.92 6.96
N TRP A 44 -1.67 -15.05 6.27
CA TRP A 44 -2.50 -16.11 6.81
C TRP A 44 -1.93 -16.67 8.12
N ALA A 45 -0.63 -16.95 8.18
CA ALA A 45 0.01 -17.41 9.41
C ALA A 45 -0.03 -16.36 10.54
N TYR A 46 0.00 -15.08 10.16
CA TYR A 46 -0.14 -13.96 11.10
C TYR A 46 -1.55 -13.91 11.70
N SER A 47 -2.58 -13.98 10.89
CA SER A 47 -3.99 -13.89 11.31
C SER A 47 -4.37 -14.95 12.35
N LEU A 48 -3.79 -16.15 12.26
CA LEU A 48 -4.04 -17.23 13.22
C LEU A 48 -3.59 -16.90 14.66
N ARG A 49 -2.73 -15.89 14.83
CA ARG A 49 -2.22 -15.42 16.12
C ARG A 49 -2.76 -14.07 16.54
N HIS A 50 -3.54 -13.42 15.67
CA HIS A 50 -4.10 -12.09 15.87
C HIS A 50 -5.62 -12.10 15.63
N PRO A 51 -6.39 -12.81 16.49
CA PRO A 51 -7.84 -12.90 16.34
C PRO A 51 -8.54 -11.55 16.51
N ASP A 52 -7.93 -10.63 17.27
CA ASP A 52 -8.48 -9.29 17.51
C ASP A 52 -8.38 -8.36 16.30
N GLY A 53 -7.68 -8.82 15.23
CA GLY A 53 -7.48 -8.07 14.01
C GLY A 53 -6.09 -7.46 13.89
N PHE A 54 -5.77 -6.96 12.68
CA PHE A 54 -4.50 -6.31 12.35
C PHE A 54 -4.64 -5.44 11.11
N THR A 55 -3.68 -4.54 10.91
CA THR A 55 -3.40 -3.89 9.62
C THR A 55 -1.93 -4.09 9.29
N MET A 56 -1.64 -4.66 8.11
CA MET A 56 -0.28 -5.04 7.70
C MET A 56 0.12 -4.29 6.42
N ASP A 57 1.27 -3.62 6.44
CA ASP A 57 1.95 -3.21 5.21
C ASP A 57 2.53 -4.46 4.53
N VAL A 58 2.08 -4.76 3.32
CA VAL A 58 2.47 -5.99 2.60
C VAL A 58 3.89 -5.95 2.03
N THR A 59 4.53 -4.79 2.03
CA THR A 59 5.90 -4.59 1.54
C THR A 59 6.91 -4.81 2.65
N THR A 60 6.65 -4.23 3.81
CA THR A 60 7.54 -4.28 4.97
C THR A 60 7.19 -5.41 5.93
N MET A 61 5.98 -5.96 5.84
CA MET A 61 5.40 -6.94 6.77
C MET A 61 5.39 -6.43 8.22
N THR A 62 5.05 -5.15 8.39
CA THR A 62 4.92 -4.48 9.69
C THR A 62 3.55 -3.83 9.82
N GLU A 63 3.08 -3.69 11.05
CA GLU A 63 1.84 -2.95 11.34
C GLU A 63 2.13 -1.46 11.52
N PRO A 64 1.35 -0.55 10.89
CA PRO A 64 1.42 0.88 11.18
C PRO A 64 0.89 1.16 12.59
N ALA A 65 1.55 2.07 13.32
CA ALA A 65 1.17 2.43 14.68
C ALA A 65 0.09 3.54 14.72
N GLU A 66 -0.05 4.33 13.65
CA GLU A 66 -0.93 5.49 13.59
C GLU A 66 -1.59 5.62 12.20
N GLY A 67 -2.63 6.41 12.13
CA GLY A 67 -3.40 6.68 10.93
C GLY A 67 -4.83 6.14 10.98
N VAL A 68 -5.58 6.38 9.91
CA VAL A 68 -6.97 5.91 9.76
C VAL A 68 -7.06 4.90 8.63
N VAL A 69 -7.46 3.69 8.94
CA VAL A 69 -7.55 2.57 7.99
C VAL A 69 -8.96 2.47 7.43
N VAL A 70 -9.05 2.33 6.13
CA VAL A 70 -10.32 2.17 5.40
C VAL A 70 -10.19 1.05 4.37
N ALA A 71 -11.09 0.08 4.40
CA ALA A 71 -11.10 -1.01 3.46
C ALA A 71 -11.65 -0.60 2.08
N TYR A 72 -11.13 -1.24 1.02
CA TYR A 72 -11.65 -1.13 -0.33
C TYR A 72 -12.85 -2.05 -0.55
N ALA A 73 -13.89 -1.57 -1.23
CA ALA A 73 -15.04 -2.38 -1.65
C ALA A 73 -14.64 -3.59 -2.50
N ALA A 74 -13.57 -3.47 -3.30
CA ALA A 74 -13.14 -4.49 -4.27
C ALA A 74 -12.75 -5.84 -3.64
N THR A 75 -12.43 -5.87 -2.35
CA THR A 75 -11.97 -7.09 -1.67
C THR A 75 -12.90 -7.56 -0.54
N GLN A 76 -14.02 -6.90 -0.34
CA GLN A 76 -15.00 -7.28 0.67
C GLN A 76 -15.44 -8.75 0.55
N GLY A 77 -15.72 -9.37 1.69
CA GLY A 77 -16.19 -10.77 1.79
C GLY A 77 -15.11 -11.82 1.54
N CYS A 78 -13.82 -11.47 1.56
CA CYS A 78 -12.73 -12.42 1.48
C CYS A 78 -12.43 -13.01 2.87
N HIS A 79 -12.70 -14.30 3.07
CA HIS A 79 -12.54 -15.01 4.36
C HIS A 79 -11.79 -16.35 4.24
N SER A 80 -11.19 -16.64 3.09
CA SER A 80 -10.44 -17.88 2.90
C SER A 80 -9.01 -17.60 2.43
N ARG A 81 -8.09 -18.56 2.72
CA ARG A 81 -6.70 -18.48 2.27
C ARG A 81 -6.58 -18.32 0.74
N LYS A 82 -7.49 -18.94 -0.02
CA LYS A 82 -7.52 -18.79 -1.48
C LYS A 82 -7.89 -17.37 -1.90
N GLN A 83 -8.86 -16.75 -1.23
CA GLN A 83 -9.32 -15.39 -1.52
C GLN A 83 -8.30 -14.34 -1.05
N LEU A 84 -7.52 -14.63 0.00
CA LEU A 84 -6.46 -13.74 0.49
C LEU A 84 -5.45 -13.37 -0.61
N GLY A 85 -5.17 -14.26 -1.55
CA GLY A 85 -4.34 -13.95 -2.73
C GLY A 85 -4.89 -12.79 -3.56
N ARG A 86 -6.23 -12.65 -3.69
CA ARG A 86 -6.87 -11.51 -4.37
C ARG A 86 -6.70 -10.22 -3.57
N VAL A 87 -6.83 -10.30 -2.24
CA VAL A 87 -6.65 -9.16 -1.34
C VAL A 87 -5.22 -8.62 -1.42
N VAL A 88 -4.22 -9.50 -1.28
CA VAL A 88 -2.80 -9.14 -1.39
C VAL A 88 -2.46 -8.56 -2.77
N HIS A 89 -2.96 -9.19 -3.85
CA HIS A 89 -2.75 -8.67 -5.19
C HIS A 89 -3.36 -7.27 -5.37
N HIS A 90 -4.54 -7.02 -4.80
CA HIS A 90 -5.16 -5.69 -4.83
C HIS A 90 -4.34 -4.69 -4.01
N ALA A 91 -3.94 -5.03 -2.79
CA ALA A 91 -3.13 -4.18 -1.93
C ALA A 91 -1.82 -3.74 -2.60
N LEU A 92 -1.08 -4.69 -3.21
CA LEU A 92 0.18 -4.42 -3.92
C LEU A 92 0.03 -3.46 -5.12
N ARG A 93 -1.16 -3.29 -5.66
CA ARG A 93 -1.45 -2.39 -6.79
C ARG A 93 -2.07 -1.06 -6.36
N HIS A 94 -2.36 -0.89 -5.10
CA HIS A 94 -2.97 0.30 -4.52
C HIS A 94 -2.09 0.81 -3.37
N ASP A 95 -2.61 0.89 -2.15
CA ASP A 95 -1.94 1.55 -1.03
C ASP A 95 -1.04 0.62 -0.20
N GLY A 96 -1.00 -0.68 -0.50
CA GLY A 96 -0.07 -1.62 0.10
C GLY A 96 -0.48 -2.19 1.46
N TYR A 97 -1.72 -1.99 1.91
CA TYR A 97 -2.17 -2.49 3.21
C TYR A 97 -3.20 -3.60 3.10
N VAL A 98 -3.11 -4.57 4.01
CA VAL A 98 -4.12 -5.62 4.22
C VAL A 98 -4.59 -5.55 5.66
N GLY A 99 -5.89 -5.42 5.84
CA GLY A 99 -6.56 -5.60 7.12
C GLY A 99 -7.06 -7.03 7.30
N GLY A 100 -7.16 -7.47 8.55
CA GLY A 100 -7.79 -8.73 8.90
C GLY A 100 -8.51 -8.61 10.24
N TRP A 101 -9.68 -9.24 10.37
CA TRP A 101 -10.49 -9.20 11.59
C TRP A 101 -11.43 -10.39 11.67
N LEU A 102 -11.74 -10.84 12.90
CA LEU A 102 -12.69 -11.92 13.17
C LEU A 102 -14.09 -11.32 13.36
N ASP A 103 -15.03 -11.70 12.49
CA ASP A 103 -16.44 -11.42 12.75
C ASP A 103 -17.00 -12.49 13.71
N THR A 104 -17.33 -12.08 14.92
CA THR A 104 -17.86 -12.97 15.94
C THR A 104 -19.31 -13.40 15.66
N SER A 105 -20.01 -12.73 14.74
CA SER A 105 -21.39 -13.05 14.40
C SER A 105 -21.51 -14.32 13.55
N ASP A 106 -20.51 -14.57 12.68
CA ASP A 106 -20.45 -15.75 11.81
C ASP A 106 -19.21 -16.61 12.04
N SER A 107 -18.30 -16.17 12.92
CA SER A 107 -17.04 -16.84 13.25
C SER A 107 -16.08 -16.97 12.04
N LEU A 108 -16.18 -16.07 11.07
CA LEU A 108 -15.29 -16.01 9.92
C LEU A 108 -14.23 -14.92 10.11
N TYR A 109 -13.02 -15.20 9.67
CA TYR A 109 -11.94 -14.22 9.64
C TYR A 109 -11.90 -13.56 8.28
N TYR A 110 -12.18 -12.26 8.23
CA TYR A 110 -12.23 -11.47 7.01
C TYR A 110 -10.90 -10.79 6.72
N PHE A 111 -10.61 -10.63 5.42
CA PHE A 111 -9.43 -9.93 4.93
C PHE A 111 -9.85 -8.92 3.87
N ASP A 112 -9.35 -7.68 4.01
CA ASP A 112 -9.60 -6.61 3.05
C ASP A 112 -8.29 -5.91 2.69
N SER A 113 -8.13 -5.52 1.41
CA SER A 113 -7.12 -4.53 1.09
C SER A 113 -7.59 -3.17 1.59
N SER A 114 -6.68 -2.38 2.12
CA SER A 114 -7.01 -1.15 2.83
C SER A 114 -6.12 -0.01 2.37
N ARG A 115 -6.63 1.21 2.59
CA ARG A 115 -5.91 2.47 2.48
C ARG A 115 -5.64 3.01 3.86
N LEU A 116 -4.42 3.49 4.08
CA LEU A 116 -4.02 4.21 5.28
C LEU A 116 -4.02 5.72 4.99
N PHE A 117 -4.81 6.45 5.74
CA PHE A 117 -4.82 7.91 5.72
C PHE A 117 -4.01 8.45 6.89
N PRO A 118 -3.37 9.63 6.75
CA PRO A 118 -2.81 10.33 7.90
C PRO A 118 -3.86 10.55 8.98
N GLU A 119 -3.45 10.58 10.24
CA GLU A 119 -4.38 10.66 11.38
C GLU A 119 -5.20 11.94 11.38
N ASP A 120 -4.63 13.07 10.94
CA ASP A 120 -5.30 14.35 10.78
C ASP A 120 -6.29 14.40 9.60
N SER A 121 -6.34 13.34 8.81
CA SER A 121 -7.16 13.24 7.59
C SER A 121 -8.44 12.42 7.77
N LEU A 122 -8.97 12.32 9.01
CA LEU A 122 -10.18 11.55 9.34
C LEU A 122 -11.38 11.87 8.42
N ALA A 123 -11.60 13.15 8.10
CA ALA A 123 -12.70 13.55 7.20
C ALA A 123 -12.53 12.98 5.77
N ALA A 124 -11.30 12.86 5.27
CA ALA A 124 -11.02 12.26 3.98
C ALA A 124 -11.21 10.73 4.03
N ALA A 125 -10.78 10.09 5.12
CA ALA A 125 -11.00 8.67 5.37
C ALA A 125 -12.49 8.32 5.44
N ILE A 126 -13.29 9.13 6.11
CA ILE A 126 -14.76 8.96 6.18
C ILE A 126 -15.38 9.02 4.79
N ARG A 127 -15.05 10.04 3.98
CA ARG A 127 -15.57 10.15 2.59
C ARG A 127 -15.21 8.93 1.77
N PHE A 128 -13.94 8.52 1.82
CA PHE A 128 -13.48 7.32 1.13
C PHE A 128 -14.20 6.06 1.60
N GLY A 129 -14.46 5.93 2.91
CA GLY A 129 -15.23 4.84 3.48
C GLY A 129 -16.66 4.78 2.94
N ILE A 130 -17.35 5.92 2.88
CA ILE A 130 -18.70 6.02 2.31
C ILE A 130 -18.69 5.63 0.82
N GLU A 131 -17.73 6.14 0.03
CA GLU A 131 -17.57 5.81 -1.39
C GLU A 131 -17.29 4.31 -1.62
N ASN A 132 -16.64 3.65 -0.68
CA ASN A 132 -16.36 2.20 -0.70
C ASN A 132 -17.44 1.37 0.01
N GLY A 133 -18.55 1.96 0.43
CA GLY A 133 -19.66 1.25 1.07
C GLY A 133 -19.32 0.65 2.42
N GLN A 134 -18.31 1.19 3.10
CA GLN A 134 -17.90 0.73 4.42
C GLN A 134 -18.90 1.14 5.50
N ILE A 135 -18.95 0.40 6.59
CA ILE A 135 -19.79 0.70 7.76
C ILE A 135 -19.02 1.48 8.82
N ALA A 136 -17.70 1.44 8.78
CA ALA A 136 -16.82 2.12 9.71
C ALA A 136 -15.44 2.35 9.08
N VAL A 137 -14.65 3.25 9.68
CA VAL A 137 -13.21 3.40 9.52
C VAL A 137 -12.54 3.14 10.86
N PHE A 138 -11.27 2.73 10.87
CA PHE A 138 -10.56 2.38 12.09
C PHE A 138 -9.40 3.35 12.35
N VAL A 139 -9.36 3.96 13.55
CA VAL A 139 -8.28 4.86 14.00
C VAL A 139 -7.28 4.04 14.79
N LEU A 140 -6.08 3.84 14.24
CA LEU A 140 -5.08 2.93 14.78
C LEU A 140 -4.55 3.36 16.15
N SER A 141 -4.15 4.62 16.31
CA SER A 141 -3.60 5.14 17.56
C SER A 141 -4.59 5.07 18.74
N GLU A 142 -5.88 5.12 18.45
CA GLU A 142 -6.94 5.07 19.44
C GLU A 142 -7.54 3.67 19.62
N GLY A 143 -7.23 2.74 18.70
CA GLY A 143 -7.79 1.39 18.73
C GLY A 143 -9.31 1.37 18.59
N ARG A 144 -9.93 2.32 17.84
CA ARG A 144 -11.39 2.44 17.79
C ARG A 144 -11.95 2.58 16.38
N GLU A 145 -13.16 2.09 16.23
CA GLU A 145 -13.99 2.33 15.06
C GLU A 145 -14.68 3.70 15.10
N VAL A 146 -14.79 4.33 13.93
CA VAL A 146 -15.69 5.45 13.67
C VAL A 146 -16.76 4.97 12.71
N ARG A 147 -18.00 4.84 13.20
CA ARG A 147 -19.15 4.41 12.39
C ARG A 147 -19.50 5.46 11.35
N LEU A 148 -19.82 4.98 10.14
CA LEU A 148 -20.25 5.85 9.04
C LEU A 148 -21.77 5.88 8.97
N GLU A 149 -22.32 7.10 9.05
CA GLU A 149 -23.75 7.32 8.82
C GLU A 149 -24.02 7.22 7.30
N ARG A 150 -25.04 6.47 6.95
CA ARG A 150 -25.53 6.31 5.58
C ARG A 150 -26.74 7.18 5.35
#